data_3017e5e01f9667429ccee84dcdd47b11
#
_entry.id   3017e5e01f9667429ccee84dcdd47b11
#
_cell.length_a   1.000
_cell.length_b   1.000
_cell.length_c   1.000
_cell.angle_alpha   90.00
_cell.angle_beta   90.00
_cell.angle_gamma   90.00
#
_symmetry.space_group_name_H-M   'P 1'
#
loop_
_entity.id
_entity.type
_entity.pdbx_description
1 polymer ?
#
loop_
_entity_poly.entity_id
_entity_poly.type
_entity_poly.pdbx_seq_one_letter_code
_entity_poly.pdbx_strand_id
1 'polypeptide(L)'
;MKQVLVVTGGSQGIGAAVARLAAARGYAVALSYRRGKAQADAVVADIVKSGGQAIAVQADAADEQATEALFAAVDRALGPVTALVNNAGITGPARTLEDVTGEMLTDVMGINVNGCFLALREAARRMATDRGGAGGAIVNVSSRASELGGPNEWVHYAASKGAVDSFTIGAAKELAPRGIRVNAVNPGLIDTEIHAKAGMPDRTERFKAVIPMGRAGSAEEVAKVILWLLSDEASYVTGALVPVGGGR
;
A
#
# COMPACT_ATOMS: atom_id res chain seq x y z
N MET A 1 -22.74 -8.11 3.54
CA MET A 1 -21.59 -8.76 4.26
C MET A 1 -20.71 -7.65 4.80
N LYS A 2 -20.16 -7.77 6.01
CA LYS A 2 -19.25 -6.78 6.58
C LYS A 2 -17.96 -6.75 5.78
N GLN A 3 -17.53 -5.56 5.32
CA GLN A 3 -16.28 -5.41 4.58
C GLN A 3 -15.12 -5.23 5.56
N VAL A 4 -14.08 -6.05 5.44
CA VAL A 4 -12.87 -6.01 6.29
C VAL A 4 -11.67 -5.69 5.42
N LEU A 5 -11.02 -4.55 5.70
CA LEU A 5 -9.85 -4.06 4.99
C LEU A 5 -8.59 -4.20 5.83
N VAL A 6 -7.55 -4.79 5.25
CA VAL A 6 -6.19 -4.74 5.78
C VAL A 6 -5.39 -3.67 5.05
N VAL A 7 -4.71 -2.78 5.79
CA VAL A 7 -3.79 -1.75 5.24
C VAL A 7 -2.40 -1.98 5.83
N THR A 8 -1.45 -2.44 5.03
CA THR A 8 -0.07 -2.56 5.50
C THR A 8 0.60 -1.19 5.56
N GLY A 9 1.36 -0.91 6.64
CA GLY A 9 1.97 0.41 6.83
C GLY A 9 0.96 1.55 7.01
N GLY A 10 -0.15 1.29 7.71
CA GLY A 10 -1.29 2.21 7.84
C GLY A 10 -1.17 3.30 8.90
N SER A 11 -0.01 3.46 9.55
CA SER A 11 0.16 4.42 10.65
C SER A 11 0.38 5.87 10.20
N GLN A 12 0.66 6.14 8.92
CA GLN A 12 1.00 7.46 8.40
C GLN A 12 0.76 7.58 6.88
N GLY A 13 0.87 8.80 6.34
CA GLY A 13 0.83 9.07 4.90
C GLY A 13 -0.40 8.48 4.19
N ILE A 14 -0.17 7.89 3.02
CA ILE A 14 -1.23 7.29 2.19
C ILE A 14 -1.98 6.21 2.95
N GLY A 15 -1.29 5.32 3.69
CA GLY A 15 -1.90 4.24 4.44
C GLY A 15 -2.88 4.73 5.51
N ALA A 16 -2.53 5.79 6.25
CA ALA A 16 -3.40 6.39 7.25
C ALA A 16 -4.62 7.08 6.62
N ALA A 17 -4.42 7.77 5.48
CA ALA A 17 -5.52 8.37 4.72
C ALA A 17 -6.50 7.29 4.21
N VAL A 18 -5.99 6.18 3.67
CA VAL A 18 -6.80 5.02 3.26
C VAL A 18 -7.58 4.47 4.44
N ALA A 19 -6.93 4.24 5.59
CA ALA A 19 -7.57 3.67 6.78
C ALA A 19 -8.76 4.52 7.25
N ARG A 20 -8.57 5.84 7.38
CA ARG A 20 -9.64 6.78 7.79
C ARG A 20 -10.78 6.84 6.78
N LEU A 21 -10.46 7.00 5.49
CA LEU A 21 -11.48 7.12 4.45
C LEU A 21 -12.23 5.80 4.22
N ALA A 22 -11.57 4.64 4.36
CA ALA A 22 -12.21 3.33 4.28
C ALA A 22 -13.19 3.13 5.44
N ALA A 23 -12.79 3.47 6.67
CA ALA A 23 -13.68 3.38 7.82
C ALA A 23 -14.92 4.28 7.67
N ALA A 24 -14.77 5.50 7.12
CA ALA A 24 -15.88 6.40 6.81
C ALA A 24 -16.83 5.82 5.74
N ARG A 25 -16.37 4.85 4.93
CA ARG A 25 -17.18 4.10 3.95
C ARG A 25 -17.72 2.78 4.49
N GLY A 26 -17.58 2.51 5.80
CA GLY A 26 -18.15 1.34 6.46
C GLY A 26 -17.24 0.10 6.51
N TYR A 27 -15.98 0.21 6.09
CA TYR A 27 -15.02 -0.87 6.31
C TYR A 27 -14.66 -0.99 7.79
N ALA A 28 -14.56 -2.23 8.30
CA ALA A 28 -13.77 -2.50 9.49
C ALA A 28 -12.29 -2.58 9.06
N VAL A 29 -11.43 -1.79 9.69
CA VAL A 29 -10.05 -1.58 9.23
C VAL A 29 -9.04 -2.21 10.19
N ALA A 30 -8.14 -3.04 9.65
CA ALA A 30 -6.92 -3.42 10.32
C ALA A 30 -5.75 -2.70 9.67
N LEU A 31 -4.97 -1.96 10.44
CA LEU A 31 -3.74 -1.36 9.94
C LEU A 31 -2.52 -2.01 10.60
N SER A 32 -1.47 -2.27 9.79
CA SER A 32 -0.20 -2.72 10.36
C SER A 32 0.81 -1.58 10.46
N TYR A 33 1.75 -1.72 11.38
CA TYR A 33 2.89 -0.84 11.54
C TYR A 33 4.11 -1.63 12.02
N ARG A 34 5.33 -1.23 11.60
CA ARG A 34 6.58 -1.80 12.12
C ARG A 34 7.06 -1.02 13.34
N ARG A 35 7.12 0.30 13.19
CA ARG A 35 7.47 1.30 14.20
C ARG A 35 6.38 2.36 14.24
N GLY A 36 6.35 3.18 15.30
CA GLY A 36 5.36 4.25 15.40
C GLY A 36 4.02 3.80 15.95
N LYS A 37 4.03 3.05 17.07
CA LYS A 37 2.82 2.62 17.77
C LYS A 37 1.87 3.78 18.07
N ALA A 38 2.40 4.90 18.55
CA ALA A 38 1.58 6.08 18.89
C ALA A 38 0.82 6.65 17.68
N GLN A 39 1.46 6.68 16.50
CA GLN A 39 0.80 7.12 15.26
C GLN A 39 -0.30 6.12 14.83
N ALA A 40 -0.03 4.83 14.93
CA ALA A 40 -1.01 3.81 14.63
C ALA A 40 -2.22 3.88 15.57
N ASP A 41 -1.97 4.03 16.87
CA ASP A 41 -3.02 4.20 17.89
C ASP A 41 -3.85 5.48 17.65
N ALA A 42 -3.22 6.58 17.22
CA ALA A 42 -3.94 7.81 16.86
C ALA A 42 -4.87 7.61 15.68
N VAL A 43 -4.43 6.90 14.63
CA VAL A 43 -5.32 6.56 13.48
C VAL A 43 -6.51 5.73 13.93
N VAL A 44 -6.29 4.72 14.78
CA VAL A 44 -7.37 3.89 15.34
C VAL A 44 -8.33 4.73 16.17
N ALA A 45 -7.79 5.60 17.06
CA ALA A 45 -8.62 6.47 17.90
C ALA A 45 -9.51 7.42 17.08
N ASP A 46 -8.98 8.01 16.00
CA ASP A 46 -9.73 8.88 15.08
C ASP A 46 -10.89 8.10 14.43
N ILE A 47 -10.62 6.88 13.96
CA ILE A 47 -11.64 6.02 13.34
C ILE A 47 -12.74 5.66 14.34
N VAL A 48 -12.35 5.22 15.54
CA VAL A 48 -13.32 4.83 16.60
C VAL A 48 -14.13 6.03 17.06
N LYS A 49 -13.50 7.19 17.25
CA LYS A 49 -14.20 8.45 17.60
C LYS A 49 -15.24 8.84 16.55
N SER A 50 -15.00 8.52 15.28
CA SER A 50 -15.94 8.76 14.17
C SER A 50 -16.98 7.65 14.00
N GLY A 51 -17.08 6.70 14.94
CA GLY A 51 -18.04 5.60 14.93
C GLY A 51 -17.64 4.39 14.08
N GLY A 52 -16.43 4.37 13.52
CA GLY A 52 -15.89 3.26 12.77
C GLY A 52 -15.27 2.16 13.66
N GLN A 53 -14.85 1.06 13.04
CA GLN A 53 -14.16 -0.03 13.72
C GLN A 53 -12.74 -0.17 13.15
N ALA A 54 -11.73 -0.13 14.02
CA ALA A 54 -10.34 -0.33 13.62
C ALA A 54 -9.50 -1.03 14.69
N ILE A 55 -8.45 -1.73 14.23
CA ILE A 55 -7.37 -2.26 15.07
C ILE A 55 -6.01 -1.92 14.46
N ALA A 56 -4.99 -1.78 15.32
CA ALA A 56 -3.60 -1.67 14.90
C ALA A 56 -2.83 -2.92 15.35
N VAL A 57 -2.05 -3.50 14.44
CA VAL A 57 -1.24 -4.70 14.71
C VAL A 57 0.21 -4.40 14.35
N GLN A 58 1.13 -4.67 15.28
CA GLN A 58 2.55 -4.54 14.98
C GLN A 58 2.99 -5.74 14.13
N ALA A 59 3.49 -5.46 12.93
CA ALA A 59 4.04 -6.47 12.03
C ALA A 59 5.11 -5.83 11.12
N ASP A 60 6.25 -6.48 11.00
CA ASP A 60 7.23 -6.17 9.97
C ASP A 60 6.77 -6.83 8.66
N ALA A 61 6.58 -6.04 7.60
CA ALA A 61 6.12 -6.56 6.33
C ALA A 61 7.10 -7.56 5.68
N ALA A 62 8.41 -7.44 5.98
CA ALA A 62 9.42 -8.38 5.48
C ALA A 62 9.44 -9.72 6.22
N ASP A 63 8.73 -9.83 7.34
CA ASP A 63 8.66 -11.04 8.16
C ASP A 63 7.38 -11.83 7.84
N GLU A 64 7.58 -13.07 7.36
CA GLU A 64 6.48 -13.96 6.99
C GLU A 64 5.61 -14.33 8.20
N GLN A 65 6.22 -14.67 9.34
CA GLN A 65 5.48 -15.06 10.55
C GLN A 65 4.68 -13.87 11.11
N ALA A 66 5.27 -12.67 11.11
CA ALA A 66 4.57 -11.46 11.51
C ALA A 66 3.39 -11.14 10.59
N THR A 67 3.54 -11.37 9.28
CA THR A 67 2.45 -11.21 8.31
C THR A 67 1.32 -12.23 8.56
N GLU A 68 1.63 -13.50 8.77
CA GLU A 68 0.64 -14.53 9.10
C GLU A 68 -0.11 -14.21 10.41
N ALA A 69 0.64 -13.77 11.44
CA ALA A 69 0.06 -13.36 12.73
C ALA A 69 -0.86 -12.14 12.59
N LEU A 70 -0.50 -11.16 11.73
CA LEU A 70 -1.36 -10.02 11.40
C LEU A 70 -2.73 -10.50 10.88
N PHE A 71 -2.75 -11.32 9.84
CA PHE A 71 -4.01 -11.79 9.25
C PHE A 71 -4.82 -12.65 10.21
N ALA A 72 -4.17 -13.51 11.02
CA ALA A 72 -4.85 -14.27 12.07
C ALA A 72 -5.47 -13.37 13.16
N ALA A 73 -4.83 -12.25 13.50
CA ALA A 73 -5.40 -11.27 14.43
C ALA A 73 -6.62 -10.55 13.81
N VAL A 74 -6.57 -10.25 12.51
CA VAL A 74 -7.69 -9.64 11.78
C VAL A 74 -8.88 -10.58 11.74
N ASP A 75 -8.69 -11.85 11.41
CA ASP A 75 -9.76 -12.86 11.37
C ASP A 75 -10.49 -12.95 12.72
N ARG A 76 -9.74 -12.94 13.84
CA ARG A 76 -10.31 -13.00 15.19
C ARG A 76 -11.06 -11.74 15.61
N ALA A 77 -10.54 -10.56 15.25
CA ALA A 77 -11.06 -9.30 15.78
C ALA A 77 -12.14 -8.67 14.89
N LEU A 78 -12.01 -8.81 13.56
CA LEU A 78 -12.86 -8.12 12.59
C LEU A 78 -13.68 -9.07 11.72
N GLY A 79 -13.23 -10.30 11.57
CA GLY A 79 -13.80 -11.31 10.68
C GLY A 79 -12.99 -11.48 9.38
N PRO A 80 -13.52 -12.24 8.40
CA PRO A 80 -12.80 -12.59 7.19
C PRO A 80 -12.45 -11.36 6.35
N VAL A 81 -11.20 -11.33 5.87
CA VAL A 81 -10.68 -10.26 5.02
C VAL A 81 -11.39 -10.26 3.67
N THR A 82 -11.83 -9.09 3.21
CA THR A 82 -12.46 -8.87 1.90
C THR A 82 -11.69 -7.86 1.03
N ALA A 83 -10.75 -7.11 1.62
CA ALA A 83 -9.94 -6.15 0.91
C ALA A 83 -8.53 -6.03 1.50
N LEU A 84 -7.54 -5.74 0.64
CA LEU A 84 -6.16 -5.48 1.04
C LEU A 84 -5.62 -4.25 0.33
N VAL A 85 -4.93 -3.39 1.07
CA VAL A 85 -4.05 -2.35 0.51
C VAL A 85 -2.61 -2.63 0.95
N ASN A 86 -1.80 -3.07 0.02
CA ASN A 86 -0.36 -3.23 0.18
C ASN A 86 0.32 -1.87 0.06
N ASN A 87 0.45 -1.17 1.18
CA ASN A 87 1.02 0.17 1.23
C ASN A 87 2.39 0.23 1.93
N ALA A 88 2.73 -0.76 2.76
CA ALA A 88 4.04 -0.79 3.41
C ALA A 88 5.17 -0.68 2.39
N GLY A 89 6.09 0.26 2.61
CA GLY A 89 7.22 0.46 1.72
C GLY A 89 8.19 1.53 2.23
N ILE A 90 9.43 1.43 1.75
CA ILE A 90 10.50 2.38 2.02
C ILE A 90 11.23 2.73 0.71
N THR A 91 11.79 3.93 0.64
CA THR A 91 12.69 4.32 -0.46
C THR A 91 14.13 3.88 -0.20
N GLY A 92 14.50 3.71 1.05
CA GLY A 92 15.90 3.72 1.46
C GLY A 92 16.54 5.11 1.35
N PRO A 93 17.80 5.28 1.76
CA PRO A 93 18.56 6.50 1.55
C PRO A 93 18.76 6.80 0.06
N ALA A 94 18.77 8.09 -0.32
CA ALA A 94 19.13 8.49 -1.67
C ALA A 94 20.60 8.18 -1.95
N ARG A 95 20.90 7.49 -3.06
CA ARG A 95 22.26 7.10 -3.49
C ARG A 95 22.34 7.04 -5.02
N THR A 96 23.54 7.28 -5.54
CA THR A 96 23.87 6.92 -6.91
C THR A 96 24.01 5.39 -7.02
N LEU A 97 23.96 4.85 -8.23
CA LEU A 97 23.96 3.39 -8.45
C LEU A 97 25.17 2.70 -7.82
N GLU A 98 26.34 3.28 -7.94
CA GLU A 98 27.59 2.75 -7.43
C GLU A 98 27.67 2.74 -5.89
N ASP A 99 26.87 3.54 -5.21
CA ASP A 99 26.83 3.65 -3.75
C ASP A 99 25.70 2.84 -3.11
N VAL A 100 24.90 2.11 -3.91
CA VAL A 100 23.86 1.21 -3.40
C VAL A 100 24.50 -0.03 -2.78
N THR A 101 24.27 -0.25 -1.48
CA THR A 101 24.81 -1.40 -0.76
C THR A 101 23.89 -2.62 -0.83
N GLY A 102 24.45 -3.81 -0.59
CA GLY A 102 23.67 -5.05 -0.48
C GLY A 102 22.63 -5.02 0.65
N GLU A 103 22.93 -4.33 1.76
CA GLU A 103 22.00 -4.13 2.87
C GLU A 103 20.78 -3.28 2.43
N MET A 104 21.03 -2.18 1.73
CA MET A 104 19.96 -1.34 1.18
C MET A 104 19.06 -2.12 0.21
N LEU A 105 19.65 -2.96 -0.64
CA LEU A 105 18.89 -3.82 -1.55
C LEU A 105 18.05 -4.83 -0.76
N THR A 106 18.61 -5.47 0.24
CA THR A 106 17.92 -6.45 1.10
C THR A 106 16.73 -5.80 1.79
N ASP A 107 16.91 -4.62 2.38
CA ASP A 107 15.84 -3.90 3.08
C ASP A 107 14.72 -3.46 2.15
N VAL A 108 15.08 -2.82 1.02
CA VAL A 108 14.08 -2.29 0.08
C VAL A 108 13.32 -3.43 -0.61
N MET A 109 13.99 -4.47 -1.08
CA MET A 109 13.34 -5.62 -1.70
C MET A 109 12.54 -6.43 -0.68
N GLY A 110 13.07 -6.62 0.53
CA GLY A 110 12.39 -7.32 1.62
C GLY A 110 11.05 -6.70 1.96
N ILE A 111 11.01 -5.38 2.17
CA ILE A 111 9.79 -4.69 2.55
C ILE A 111 8.86 -4.47 1.35
N ASN A 112 9.38 -3.91 0.25
CA ASN A 112 8.54 -3.45 -0.86
C ASN A 112 8.04 -4.60 -1.75
N VAL A 113 8.85 -5.65 -1.91
CA VAL A 113 8.53 -6.77 -2.82
C VAL A 113 8.07 -7.98 -2.02
N ASN A 114 8.95 -8.56 -1.18
CA ASN A 114 8.59 -9.77 -0.43
C ASN A 114 7.39 -9.53 0.48
N GLY A 115 7.35 -8.39 1.20
CA GLY A 115 6.22 -8.02 2.04
C GLY A 115 4.91 -7.87 1.27
N CYS A 116 4.96 -7.30 0.07
CA CYS A 116 3.80 -7.22 -0.82
C CYS A 116 3.29 -8.61 -1.24
N PHE A 117 4.21 -9.52 -1.61
CA PHE A 117 3.87 -10.91 -1.92
C PHE A 117 3.24 -11.64 -0.73
N LEU A 118 3.86 -11.56 0.46
CA LEU A 118 3.42 -12.25 1.66
C LEU A 118 2.01 -11.81 2.06
N ALA A 119 1.75 -10.51 2.11
CA ALA A 119 0.43 -10.00 2.47
C ALA A 119 -0.63 -10.34 1.41
N LEU A 120 -0.31 -10.24 0.11
CA LEU A 120 -1.24 -10.64 -0.95
C LEU A 120 -1.54 -12.14 -0.91
N ARG A 121 -0.55 -12.98 -0.66
CA ARG A 121 -0.72 -14.43 -0.47
C ARG A 121 -1.69 -14.74 0.66
N GLU A 122 -1.53 -14.09 1.82
CA GLU A 122 -2.42 -14.28 2.98
C GLU A 122 -3.85 -13.81 2.71
N ALA A 123 -3.99 -12.67 2.01
CA ALA A 123 -5.31 -12.20 1.56
C ALA A 123 -5.96 -13.17 0.57
N ALA A 124 -5.21 -13.62 -0.45
CA ALA A 124 -5.72 -14.56 -1.45
C ALA A 124 -6.18 -15.89 -0.83
N ARG A 125 -5.45 -16.42 0.16
CA ARG A 125 -5.84 -17.65 0.89
C ARG A 125 -7.20 -17.54 1.58
N ARG A 126 -7.60 -16.32 2.03
CA ARG A 126 -8.85 -16.03 2.73
C ARG A 126 -9.97 -15.59 1.82
N MET A 127 -9.65 -14.86 0.75
CA MET A 127 -10.63 -14.24 -0.13
C MET A 127 -11.08 -15.15 -1.26
N ALA A 128 -10.23 -16.09 -1.70
CA ALA A 128 -10.48 -16.90 -2.90
C ALA A 128 -11.73 -17.78 -2.78
N THR A 129 -12.61 -17.70 -3.77
CA THR A 129 -13.91 -18.40 -3.78
C THR A 129 -13.76 -19.92 -3.83
N ASP A 130 -12.73 -20.44 -4.48
CA ASP A 130 -12.39 -21.86 -4.50
C ASP A 130 -11.85 -22.40 -3.15
N ARG A 131 -11.63 -21.51 -2.18
CA ARG A 131 -11.22 -21.83 -0.81
C ARG A 131 -12.29 -21.46 0.22
N GLY A 132 -13.52 -21.15 -0.22
CA GLY A 132 -14.64 -20.76 0.64
C GLY A 132 -14.66 -19.27 1.01
N GLY A 133 -13.78 -18.45 0.43
CA GLY A 133 -13.83 -17.00 0.54
C GLY A 133 -14.94 -16.37 -0.29
N ALA A 134 -15.20 -15.08 -0.06
CA ALA A 134 -16.26 -14.33 -0.76
C ALA A 134 -15.75 -13.55 -1.99
N GLY A 135 -14.50 -13.73 -2.38
CA GLY A 135 -13.85 -12.83 -3.32
C GLY A 135 -13.42 -11.52 -2.68
N GLY A 136 -13.10 -10.51 -3.50
CA GLY A 136 -12.77 -9.18 -3.02
C GLY A 136 -11.81 -8.39 -3.91
N ALA A 137 -11.14 -7.39 -3.34
CA ALA A 137 -10.24 -6.53 -4.11
C ALA A 137 -8.93 -6.23 -3.37
N ILE A 138 -7.84 -6.16 -4.12
CA ILE A 138 -6.49 -5.88 -3.64
C ILE A 138 -5.93 -4.69 -4.42
N VAL A 139 -5.33 -3.72 -3.72
CA VAL A 139 -4.61 -2.61 -4.34
C VAL A 139 -3.20 -2.55 -3.80
N ASN A 140 -2.23 -2.66 -4.70
CA ASN A 140 -0.81 -2.47 -4.39
C ASN A 140 -0.43 -0.99 -4.59
N VAL A 141 0.27 -0.40 -3.63
CA VAL A 141 0.83 0.95 -3.76
C VAL A 141 2.22 0.84 -4.37
N SER A 142 2.29 1.02 -5.68
CA SER A 142 3.53 1.10 -6.45
C SER A 142 4.09 2.53 -6.44
N SER A 143 4.62 3.03 -7.54
CA SER A 143 5.13 4.39 -7.69
C SER A 143 5.35 4.74 -9.15
N ARG A 144 5.23 6.02 -9.52
CA ARG A 144 5.75 6.52 -10.80
C ARG A 144 7.25 6.28 -10.98
N ALA A 145 7.99 6.04 -9.89
CA ALA A 145 9.40 5.68 -9.96
C ALA A 145 9.64 4.40 -10.78
N SER A 146 8.68 3.46 -10.84
CA SER A 146 8.79 2.23 -11.65
C SER A 146 9.02 2.52 -13.14
N GLU A 147 8.44 3.60 -13.66
CA GLU A 147 8.58 4.03 -15.05
C GLU A 147 9.68 5.08 -15.23
N LEU A 148 9.89 5.94 -14.21
CA LEU A 148 10.88 7.04 -14.26
C LEU A 148 12.30 6.58 -13.91
N GLY A 149 12.47 5.39 -13.33
CA GLY A 149 13.76 4.78 -13.02
C GLY A 149 14.48 5.34 -11.79
N GLY A 150 14.11 6.51 -11.28
CA GLY A 150 14.71 7.14 -10.09
C GLY A 150 16.22 7.41 -10.21
N PRO A 151 16.75 7.93 -11.34
CA PRO A 151 18.18 8.10 -11.56
C PRO A 151 18.80 9.06 -10.52
N ASN A 152 20.04 8.76 -10.11
CA ASN A 152 20.83 9.53 -9.14
C ASN A 152 20.26 9.62 -7.71
N GLU A 153 19.14 8.93 -7.43
CA GLU A 153 18.48 8.98 -6.12
C GLU A 153 18.08 7.59 -5.62
N TRP A 154 17.24 6.86 -6.38
CA TRP A 154 16.57 5.65 -5.91
C TRP A 154 16.35 4.61 -7.00
N VAL A 155 17.37 4.25 -7.77
CA VAL A 155 17.26 3.19 -8.80
C VAL A 155 16.82 1.85 -8.20
N HIS A 156 17.27 1.53 -6.98
CA HIS A 156 16.89 0.34 -6.23
C HIS A 156 15.40 0.35 -5.80
N TYR A 157 14.90 1.50 -5.37
CA TYR A 157 13.47 1.69 -5.09
C TYR A 157 12.63 1.57 -6.36
N ALA A 158 13.05 2.23 -7.44
CA ALA A 158 12.36 2.15 -8.73
C ALA A 158 12.26 0.70 -9.22
N ALA A 159 13.36 -0.07 -9.12
CA ALA A 159 13.37 -1.50 -9.43
C ALA A 159 12.38 -2.29 -8.57
N SER A 160 12.31 -2.01 -7.25
CA SER A 160 11.34 -2.66 -6.37
C SER A 160 9.88 -2.36 -6.76
N LYS A 161 9.59 -1.14 -7.23
CA LYS A 161 8.25 -0.75 -7.67
C LYS A 161 7.91 -1.31 -9.06
N GLY A 162 8.89 -1.47 -9.95
CA GLY A 162 8.73 -2.23 -11.20
C GLY A 162 8.38 -3.71 -10.94
N ALA A 163 9.00 -4.31 -9.92
CA ALA A 163 8.64 -5.66 -9.47
C ALA A 163 7.19 -5.75 -8.98
N VAL A 164 6.72 -4.75 -8.19
CA VAL A 164 5.32 -4.67 -7.74
C VAL A 164 4.36 -4.52 -8.91
N ASP A 165 4.70 -3.72 -9.93
CA ASP A 165 3.87 -3.56 -11.14
C ASP A 165 3.73 -4.88 -11.90
N SER A 166 4.83 -5.58 -12.17
CA SER A 166 4.82 -6.90 -12.82
C SER A 166 4.06 -7.93 -12.01
N PHE A 167 4.27 -7.96 -10.69
CA PHE A 167 3.56 -8.84 -9.76
C PHE A 167 2.06 -8.58 -9.77
N THR A 168 1.63 -7.32 -9.79
CA THR A 168 0.21 -6.93 -9.85
C THR A 168 -0.47 -7.53 -11.08
N ILE A 169 0.17 -7.42 -12.26
CA ILE A 169 -0.38 -7.96 -13.51
C ILE A 169 -0.51 -9.49 -13.47
N GLY A 170 0.51 -10.18 -12.93
CA GLY A 170 0.50 -11.64 -12.79
C GLY A 170 -0.58 -12.11 -11.82
N ALA A 171 -0.62 -11.52 -10.61
CA ALA A 171 -1.59 -11.83 -9.57
C ALA A 171 -3.04 -11.56 -10.03
N ALA A 172 -3.27 -10.48 -10.78
CA ALA A 172 -4.58 -10.16 -11.32
C ALA A 172 -5.12 -11.27 -12.23
N LYS A 173 -4.29 -11.78 -13.14
CA LYS A 173 -4.67 -12.86 -14.06
C LYS A 173 -4.92 -14.19 -13.33
N GLU A 174 -4.09 -14.49 -12.33
CA GLU A 174 -4.19 -15.73 -11.56
C GLU A 174 -5.41 -15.74 -10.63
N LEU A 175 -5.74 -14.59 -10.02
CA LEU A 175 -6.76 -14.50 -8.99
C LEU A 175 -8.14 -14.07 -9.50
N ALA A 176 -8.26 -13.52 -10.71
CA ALA A 176 -9.54 -13.13 -11.29
C ALA A 176 -10.56 -14.28 -11.37
N PRO A 177 -10.19 -15.50 -11.83
CA PRO A 177 -11.11 -16.65 -11.82
C PRO A 177 -11.56 -17.09 -10.42
N ARG A 178 -10.83 -16.62 -9.39
CA ARG A 178 -11.08 -16.92 -7.97
C ARG A 178 -11.82 -15.78 -7.26
N GLY A 179 -12.44 -14.86 -8.03
CA GLY A 179 -13.25 -13.77 -7.54
C GLY A 179 -12.47 -12.60 -6.91
N ILE A 180 -11.16 -12.48 -7.18
CA ILE A 180 -10.32 -11.43 -6.59
C ILE A 180 -9.78 -10.52 -7.69
N ARG A 181 -10.03 -9.21 -7.58
CA ARG A 181 -9.44 -8.18 -8.43
C ARG A 181 -8.14 -7.68 -7.80
N VAL A 182 -7.10 -7.51 -8.59
CA VAL A 182 -5.81 -6.97 -8.14
C VAL A 182 -5.40 -5.83 -9.06
N ASN A 183 -5.16 -4.66 -8.50
CA ASN A 183 -4.70 -3.47 -9.23
C ASN A 183 -3.55 -2.80 -8.48
N ALA A 184 -2.87 -1.86 -9.12
CA ALA A 184 -1.94 -0.98 -8.46
C ALA A 184 -2.29 0.49 -8.69
N VAL A 185 -1.91 1.34 -7.74
CA VAL A 185 -1.76 2.77 -7.95
C VAL A 185 -0.29 3.11 -8.02
N ASN A 186 0.08 4.03 -8.91
CA ASN A 186 1.44 4.52 -9.08
C ASN A 186 1.49 6.02 -8.69
N PRO A 187 1.60 6.33 -7.37
CA PRO A 187 1.68 7.71 -6.92
C PRO A 187 2.92 8.41 -7.49
N GLY A 188 2.76 9.67 -7.85
CA GLY A 188 3.85 10.57 -8.18
C GLY A 188 4.46 11.19 -6.93
N LEU A 189 4.68 12.49 -6.99
CA LEU A 189 5.17 13.26 -5.83
C LEU A 189 3.99 13.59 -4.92
N ILE A 190 3.92 12.92 -3.78
CA ILE A 190 2.85 13.07 -2.79
C ILE A 190 3.44 13.69 -1.53
N ASP A 191 2.75 14.68 -0.97
CA ASP A 191 3.13 15.33 0.27
C ASP A 191 2.89 14.39 1.46
N THR A 192 3.98 13.72 1.87
CA THR A 192 4.01 12.76 2.96
C THR A 192 5.39 12.74 3.61
N GLU A 193 5.49 12.16 4.79
CA GLU A 193 6.75 12.06 5.54
C GLU A 193 7.82 11.16 4.88
N ILE A 194 7.50 10.45 3.81
CA ILE A 194 8.43 9.49 3.18
C ILE A 194 9.69 10.18 2.67
N HIS A 195 9.56 11.39 2.13
CA HIS A 195 10.67 12.17 1.60
C HIS A 195 11.57 12.71 2.72
N ALA A 196 10.97 13.19 3.81
CA ALA A 196 11.72 13.67 4.99
C ALA A 196 12.50 12.52 5.64
N LYS A 197 11.90 11.33 5.76
CA LYS A 197 12.57 10.12 6.26
C LYS A 197 13.72 9.63 5.38
N ALA A 198 13.66 9.92 4.09
CA ALA A 198 14.73 9.65 3.13
C ALA A 198 15.82 10.74 3.09
N GLY A 199 15.75 11.75 3.99
CA GLY A 199 16.69 12.86 4.04
C GLY A 199 16.44 13.99 3.05
N MET A 200 15.24 14.04 2.43
CA MET A 200 14.86 15.04 1.42
C MET A 200 13.53 15.75 1.77
N PRO A 201 13.47 16.53 2.87
CA PRO A 201 12.22 17.14 3.33
C PRO A 201 11.66 18.18 2.36
N ASP A 202 12.50 18.82 1.56
CA ASP A 202 12.16 19.86 0.57
C ASP A 202 11.85 19.32 -0.83
N ARG A 203 11.78 17.98 -0.99
CA ARG A 203 11.65 17.34 -2.30
C ARG A 203 10.39 17.78 -3.05
N THR A 204 9.27 17.92 -2.38
CA THR A 204 8.01 18.33 -2.99
C THR A 204 8.11 19.73 -3.60
N GLU A 205 8.75 20.68 -2.92
CA GLU A 205 8.97 22.02 -3.44
C GLU A 205 9.97 22.04 -4.60
N ARG A 206 11.09 21.30 -4.49
CA ARG A 206 12.13 21.25 -5.53
C ARG A 206 11.61 20.71 -6.87
N PHE A 207 10.67 19.78 -6.83
CA PHE A 207 10.18 19.10 -8.04
C PHE A 207 8.78 19.52 -8.48
N LYS A 208 8.12 20.47 -7.80
CA LYS A 208 6.77 20.89 -8.19
C LYS A 208 6.71 21.48 -9.61
N ALA A 209 7.78 22.11 -10.10
CA ALA A 209 7.84 22.70 -11.42
C ALA A 209 7.81 21.66 -12.55
N VAL A 210 8.18 20.40 -12.27
CA VAL A 210 8.12 19.31 -13.26
C VAL A 210 6.83 18.48 -13.19
N ILE A 211 5.90 18.87 -12.32
CA ILE A 211 4.56 18.28 -12.24
C ILE A 211 3.62 19.14 -13.08
N PRO A 212 2.98 18.63 -14.14
CA PRO A 212 2.08 19.42 -14.99
C PRO A 212 0.94 20.12 -14.22
N MET A 213 0.41 19.52 -13.16
CA MET A 213 -0.59 20.17 -12.28
C MET A 213 0.01 21.24 -11.35
N GLY A 214 1.34 21.49 -11.37
CA GLY A 214 2.01 22.55 -10.62
C GLY A 214 2.10 22.38 -9.11
N ARG A 215 1.71 21.21 -8.58
CA ARG A 215 1.73 20.91 -7.14
C ARG A 215 1.95 19.42 -6.86
N ALA A 216 2.43 19.10 -5.67
CA ALA A 216 2.36 17.74 -5.15
C ALA A 216 0.90 17.31 -4.91
N GLY A 217 0.65 16.00 -5.01
CA GLY A 217 -0.62 15.41 -4.60
C GLY A 217 -0.70 15.24 -3.08
N SER A 218 -1.92 15.09 -2.56
CA SER A 218 -2.13 14.74 -1.16
C SER A 218 -2.29 13.23 -0.97
N ALA A 219 -2.09 12.74 0.26
CA ALA A 219 -2.35 11.36 0.62
C ALA A 219 -3.81 10.96 0.39
N GLU A 220 -4.75 11.88 0.61
CA GLU A 220 -6.19 11.70 0.40
C GLU A 220 -6.53 11.55 -1.08
N GLU A 221 -5.86 12.26 -1.99
CA GLU A 221 -6.07 12.12 -3.44
C GLU A 221 -5.73 10.70 -3.89
N VAL A 222 -4.61 10.15 -3.42
CA VAL A 222 -4.23 8.75 -3.69
C VAL A 222 -5.22 7.77 -3.04
N ALA A 223 -5.59 8.01 -1.78
CA ALA A 223 -6.51 7.16 -1.05
C ALA A 223 -7.89 7.05 -1.71
N LYS A 224 -8.39 8.15 -2.31
CA LYS A 224 -9.67 8.15 -3.07
C LYS A 224 -9.62 7.22 -4.27
N VAL A 225 -8.52 7.19 -5.02
CA VAL A 225 -8.32 6.28 -6.16
C VAL A 225 -8.22 4.83 -5.68
N ILE A 226 -7.48 4.58 -4.58
CA ILE A 226 -7.39 3.25 -3.96
C ILE A 226 -8.79 2.74 -3.60
N LEU A 227 -9.60 3.55 -2.92
CA LEU A 227 -10.93 3.16 -2.48
C LEU A 227 -11.91 2.97 -3.65
N TRP A 228 -11.76 3.71 -4.75
CA TRP A 228 -12.50 3.43 -5.98
C TRP A 228 -12.12 2.07 -6.57
N LEU A 229 -10.84 1.75 -6.65
CA LEU A 229 -10.36 0.44 -7.13
C LEU A 229 -10.83 -0.73 -6.24
N LEU A 230 -11.03 -0.51 -4.93
CA LEU A 230 -11.59 -1.50 -4.03
C LEU A 230 -13.11 -1.66 -4.17
N SER A 231 -13.83 -0.67 -4.66
CA SER A 231 -15.29 -0.65 -4.73
C SER A 231 -15.84 -1.42 -5.94
N ASP A 232 -17.15 -1.66 -5.92
CA ASP A 232 -17.88 -2.30 -7.02
C ASP A 232 -17.97 -1.43 -8.28
N GLU A 233 -17.74 -0.10 -8.15
CA GLU A 233 -17.64 0.81 -9.31
C GLU A 233 -16.47 0.42 -10.23
N ALA A 234 -15.44 -0.25 -9.69
CA ALA A 234 -14.31 -0.79 -10.43
C ALA A 234 -14.44 -2.31 -10.71
N SER A 235 -15.66 -2.85 -10.77
CA SER A 235 -15.91 -4.30 -10.88
C SER A 235 -15.28 -4.98 -12.10
N TYR A 236 -15.03 -4.24 -13.18
CA TYR A 236 -14.38 -4.77 -14.39
C TYR A 236 -12.91 -4.31 -14.53
N VAL A 237 -12.32 -3.77 -13.45
CA VAL A 237 -10.92 -3.29 -13.42
C VAL A 237 -10.07 -4.28 -12.63
N THR A 238 -9.18 -5.01 -13.31
CA THR A 238 -8.16 -5.88 -12.71
C THR A 238 -6.90 -5.87 -13.57
N GLY A 239 -5.72 -5.91 -12.96
CA GLY A 239 -4.42 -5.81 -13.64
C GLY A 239 -4.03 -4.40 -14.07
N ALA A 240 -4.79 -3.38 -13.68
CA ALA A 240 -4.49 -2.00 -14.01
C ALA A 240 -3.38 -1.42 -13.10
N LEU A 241 -2.51 -0.63 -13.72
CA LEU A 241 -1.51 0.22 -13.07
C LEU A 241 -1.97 1.68 -13.24
N VAL A 242 -2.51 2.27 -12.19
CA VAL A 242 -3.19 3.59 -12.27
C VAL A 242 -2.26 4.70 -11.79
N PRO A 243 -1.74 5.56 -12.69
CA PRO A 243 -0.89 6.68 -12.28
C PRO A 243 -1.71 7.74 -11.54
N VAL A 244 -1.20 8.16 -10.37
CA VAL A 244 -1.75 9.24 -9.55
C VAL A 244 -0.64 10.25 -9.31
N GLY A 245 -0.21 10.95 -10.38
CA GLY A 245 1.04 11.71 -10.39
C GLY A 245 0.91 13.16 -10.89
N GLY A 246 -0.31 13.70 -11.06
CA GLY A 246 -0.49 15.06 -11.55
C GLY A 246 0.04 15.31 -12.97
N GLY A 247 0.09 14.26 -13.80
CA GLY A 247 0.59 14.28 -15.18
C GLY A 247 2.08 13.95 -15.33
N ARG A 248 2.81 13.69 -14.23
CA ARG A 248 4.22 13.27 -14.25
C ARG A 248 4.35 11.77 -14.34
#